data_45475442e9d51b3bb987ef25b5734c31
#
_entry.id   45475442e9d51b3bb987ef25b5734c31
#
_cell.length_a   1.000
_cell.length_b   1.000
_cell.length_c   1.000
_cell.angle_alpha   90.00
_cell.angle_beta   90.00
_cell.angle_gamma   90.00
#
_symmetry.space_group_name_H-M   'P 1'
#
loop_
_entity.id
_entity.type
_entity.pdbx_description
1 polymer ?
#
loop_
_entity_poly.entity_id
_entity_poly.type
_entity_poly.pdbx_seq_one_letter_code
_entity_poly.pdbx_strand_id
1 'polypeptide(L)'
;MKKRFILSIALCALAGFLSAQSLRFGMEGTYYENNQVIVCDAAPDIDNWMTEMIQEMTVYNLTDNALNVLIRKEEIQVIEGTNNSFCWGTCYAPTVFVSPHPKEVPAHGGSAEGALSFHYNLDPDGNSFGPDGVDVSVFPAGTTIVKYYAYPENNPDDKVCIEVWFAYNATSVSESLVSFGQALPNPASNVVHFDIENSGNVVINAELYNLLGQEVKRLTTNGLQNKIEFNVSDLQPGIYFCRFSINGEMVKTEKFIVKR
;
A
#
# COMPACT_ATOMS: atom_id res chain seq x y z
N MET A 1 -67.65 -15.21 8.53
CA MET A 1 -66.68 -15.34 7.45
C MET A 1 -65.61 -14.27 7.65
N LYS A 2 -64.44 -14.62 8.20
CA LYS A 2 -63.29 -13.69 8.42
C LYS A 2 -62.33 -13.82 7.25
N LYS A 3 -62.21 -12.77 6.43
CA LYS A 3 -61.24 -12.69 5.34
C LYS A 3 -59.83 -12.41 5.96
N ARG A 4 -58.91 -13.36 5.78
CA ARG A 4 -57.51 -13.18 6.07
C ARG A 4 -56.83 -12.48 4.90
N PHE A 5 -56.32 -11.26 5.12
CA PHE A 5 -55.43 -10.58 4.18
C PHE A 5 -54.03 -11.15 4.40
N ILE A 6 -53.50 -11.78 3.37
CA ILE A 6 -52.08 -12.19 3.32
C ILE A 6 -51.31 -11.01 2.70
N LEU A 7 -50.52 -10.33 3.52
CA LEU A 7 -49.61 -9.28 3.08
C LEU A 7 -48.30 -9.95 2.61
N SER A 8 -48.16 -10.08 1.29
CA SER A 8 -46.90 -10.53 0.70
C SER A 8 -45.89 -9.38 0.75
N ILE A 9 -44.89 -9.48 1.66
CA ILE A 9 -43.73 -8.59 1.67
C ILE A 9 -42.79 -9.09 0.59
N ALA A 10 -42.74 -8.38 -0.53
CA ALA A 10 -41.72 -8.57 -1.55
C ALA A 10 -40.39 -8.02 -1.01
N LEU A 11 -39.50 -8.92 -0.58
CA LEU A 11 -38.11 -8.59 -0.22
C LEU A 11 -37.36 -8.31 -1.52
N CYS A 12 -37.28 -7.04 -1.93
CA CYS A 12 -36.36 -6.61 -2.96
C CYS A 12 -34.92 -6.77 -2.41
N ALA A 13 -34.30 -7.90 -2.74
CA ALA A 13 -32.88 -8.05 -2.61
C ALA A 13 -32.20 -7.04 -3.57
N LEU A 14 -31.71 -5.90 -3.07
CA LEU A 14 -30.72 -5.11 -3.77
C LEU A 14 -29.46 -5.98 -3.87
N ALA A 15 -29.34 -6.72 -4.96
CA ALA A 15 -28.07 -7.25 -5.41
C ALA A 15 -27.23 -6.03 -5.83
N GLY A 16 -26.46 -5.48 -4.91
CA GLY A 16 -25.36 -4.60 -5.25
C GLY A 16 -24.44 -5.42 -6.15
N PHE A 17 -24.39 -5.10 -7.42
CA PHE A 17 -23.35 -5.61 -8.32
C PHE A 17 -22.02 -5.07 -7.76
N LEU A 18 -21.34 -5.88 -6.96
CA LEU A 18 -19.90 -5.76 -6.78
C LEU A 18 -19.31 -6.05 -8.18
N SER A 19 -19.07 -5.00 -8.95
CA SER A 19 -18.30 -5.11 -10.17
C SER A 19 -16.91 -5.61 -9.73
N ALA A 20 -16.61 -6.87 -10.05
CA ALA A 20 -15.28 -7.38 -9.85
C ALA A 20 -14.35 -6.51 -10.72
N GLN A 21 -13.33 -5.93 -10.11
CA GLN A 21 -12.34 -5.12 -10.82
C GLN A 21 -11.62 -6.01 -11.84
N SER A 22 -11.50 -5.52 -13.07
CA SER A 22 -10.82 -6.24 -14.16
C SER A 22 -9.31 -6.28 -14.01
N LEU A 23 -8.75 -5.32 -13.27
CA LEU A 23 -7.32 -5.12 -13.13
C LEU A 23 -6.89 -5.17 -11.66
N ARG A 24 -5.60 -5.47 -11.44
CA ARG A 24 -4.91 -5.29 -10.16
C ARG A 24 -3.49 -4.82 -10.39
N PHE A 25 -2.98 -4.02 -9.46
CA PHE A 25 -1.55 -3.81 -9.32
C PHE A 25 -0.93 -4.96 -8.53
N GLY A 26 0.37 -5.19 -8.76
CA GLY A 26 1.13 -6.17 -8.01
C GLY A 26 2.60 -6.17 -8.40
N MET A 27 3.38 -7.00 -7.74
CA MET A 27 4.79 -7.22 -8.03
C MET A 27 5.15 -8.68 -7.72
N GLU A 28 5.93 -9.31 -8.62
CA GLU A 28 6.43 -10.69 -8.44
C GLU A 28 5.35 -11.72 -8.06
N GLY A 29 4.14 -11.59 -8.66
CA GLY A 29 3.01 -12.49 -8.38
C GLY A 29 2.22 -12.17 -7.10
N THR A 30 2.61 -11.14 -6.35
CA THR A 30 1.84 -10.64 -5.20
C THR A 30 0.90 -9.53 -5.68
N TYR A 31 -0.39 -9.67 -5.40
CA TYR A 31 -1.40 -8.67 -5.74
C TYR A 31 -1.56 -7.65 -4.60
N TYR A 32 -1.71 -6.39 -4.99
CA TYR A 32 -2.01 -5.30 -4.06
C TYR A 32 -3.51 -5.00 -4.02
N GLU A 33 -4.00 -4.61 -2.85
CA GLU A 33 -5.38 -4.18 -2.70
C GLU A 33 -5.60 -2.80 -3.32
N ASN A 34 -6.83 -2.54 -3.75
CA ASN A 34 -7.18 -1.22 -4.29
C ASN A 34 -7.03 -0.14 -3.22
N ASN A 35 -6.39 0.98 -3.54
CA ASN A 35 -5.95 2.05 -2.65
C ASN A 35 -4.85 1.66 -1.65
N GLN A 36 -4.14 0.58 -1.87
CA GLN A 36 -2.99 0.23 -1.03
C GLN A 36 -1.87 1.27 -1.18
N VAL A 37 -1.21 1.58 -0.06
CA VAL A 37 0.01 2.38 -0.05
C VAL A 37 1.22 1.47 -0.24
N ILE A 38 2.11 1.89 -1.14
CA ILE A 38 3.41 1.30 -1.37
C ILE A 38 4.45 2.33 -0.97
N VAL A 39 5.28 2.01 0.00
CA VAL A 39 6.39 2.89 0.39
C VAL A 39 7.62 2.50 -0.42
N CYS A 40 8.13 3.45 -1.19
CA CYS A 40 9.42 3.36 -1.88
C CYS A 40 10.43 4.15 -1.06
N ASP A 41 11.31 3.45 -0.36
CA ASP A 41 12.38 3.99 0.50
C ASP A 41 13.78 3.61 -0.01
N ALA A 42 13.85 2.92 -1.16
CA ALA A 42 15.12 2.59 -1.81
C ALA A 42 15.86 3.87 -2.21
N ALA A 43 17.08 4.02 -1.71
CA ALA A 43 17.92 5.14 -2.09
C ALA A 43 18.25 5.10 -3.60
N PRO A 44 18.44 6.28 -4.25
CA PRO A 44 18.91 6.32 -5.63
C PRO A 44 20.32 5.74 -5.75
N ASP A 45 20.60 5.14 -6.89
CA ASP A 45 21.92 4.55 -7.20
C ASP A 45 22.91 5.65 -7.62
N ILE A 46 23.42 6.38 -6.64
CA ILE A 46 24.32 7.51 -6.83
C ILE A 46 25.70 7.11 -7.41
N ASP A 47 26.13 5.86 -7.19
CA ASP A 47 27.37 5.34 -7.75
C ASP A 47 27.28 5.24 -9.29
N ASN A 48 26.08 5.06 -9.83
CA ASN A 48 25.78 5.10 -11.24
C ASN A 48 25.17 6.43 -11.70
N TRP A 49 25.39 7.51 -10.94
CA TRP A 49 24.93 8.87 -11.27
C TRP A 49 23.41 8.98 -11.41
N MET A 50 22.67 8.14 -10.72
CA MET A 50 21.20 8.19 -10.70
C MET A 50 20.71 9.01 -9.51
N THR A 51 19.78 9.93 -9.77
CA THR A 51 19.14 10.79 -8.76
C THR A 51 17.65 10.40 -8.56
N GLU A 52 17.24 9.27 -9.13
CA GLU A 52 15.87 8.80 -9.10
C GLU A 52 15.67 7.63 -8.14
N MET A 53 14.58 7.70 -7.37
CA MET A 53 14.00 6.54 -6.70
C MET A 53 13.01 5.89 -7.67
N ILE A 54 13.09 4.57 -7.84
CA ILE A 54 12.28 3.84 -8.81
C ILE A 54 11.47 2.76 -8.10
N GLN A 55 10.16 2.72 -8.37
CA GLN A 55 9.26 1.66 -7.94
C GLN A 55 8.76 0.90 -9.17
N GLU A 56 9.25 -0.31 -9.35
CA GLU A 56 8.74 -1.25 -10.35
C GLU A 56 7.33 -1.73 -9.98
N MET A 57 6.52 -1.99 -11.02
CA MET A 57 5.15 -2.44 -10.83
C MET A 57 4.66 -3.29 -12.00
N THR A 58 3.68 -4.15 -11.73
CA THR A 58 2.96 -4.93 -12.75
C THR A 58 1.47 -4.64 -12.66
N VAL A 59 0.83 -4.46 -13.81
CA VAL A 59 -0.64 -4.48 -13.91
C VAL A 59 -1.07 -5.86 -14.34
N TYR A 60 -1.93 -6.50 -13.56
CA TYR A 60 -2.53 -7.80 -13.85
C TYR A 60 -3.95 -7.64 -14.38
N ASN A 61 -4.26 -8.38 -15.43
CA ASN A 61 -5.60 -8.50 -15.99
C ASN A 61 -6.26 -9.78 -15.48
N LEU A 62 -7.38 -9.65 -14.80
CA LEU A 62 -8.11 -10.75 -14.18
C LEU A 62 -9.23 -11.32 -15.06
N THR A 63 -9.39 -10.80 -16.29
CA THR A 63 -10.47 -11.18 -17.20
C THR A 63 -10.04 -12.23 -18.22
N ASP A 64 -11.02 -12.83 -18.91
CA ASP A 64 -10.81 -13.82 -19.96
C ASP A 64 -10.34 -13.24 -21.29
N ASN A 65 -10.29 -11.91 -21.43
CA ASN A 65 -9.86 -11.23 -22.66
C ASN A 65 -8.69 -10.30 -22.38
N ALA A 66 -7.82 -10.13 -23.39
CA ALA A 66 -6.78 -9.11 -23.32
C ALA A 66 -7.40 -7.70 -23.22
N LEU A 67 -6.78 -6.82 -22.44
CA LEU A 67 -7.23 -5.45 -22.21
C LEU A 67 -6.17 -4.45 -22.65
N ASN A 68 -6.58 -3.43 -23.38
CA ASN A 68 -5.76 -2.24 -23.60
C ASN A 68 -5.87 -1.34 -22.37
N VAL A 69 -4.75 -1.12 -21.67
CA VAL A 69 -4.71 -0.43 -20.38
C VAL A 69 -3.96 0.89 -20.49
N LEU A 70 -4.51 1.90 -19.87
CA LEU A 70 -3.90 3.20 -19.65
C LEU A 70 -3.49 3.37 -18.20
N ILE A 71 -2.43 4.13 -17.97
CA ILE A 71 -1.96 4.55 -16.64
C ILE A 71 -2.21 6.04 -16.47
N ARG A 72 -2.72 6.45 -15.31
CA ARG A 72 -2.86 7.85 -14.90
C ARG A 72 -2.16 8.07 -13.58
N LYS A 73 -1.43 9.18 -13.44
CA LYS A 73 -0.93 9.66 -12.15
C LYS A 73 -1.75 10.85 -11.64
N GLU A 74 -1.78 10.99 -10.32
CA GLU A 74 -2.35 12.13 -9.61
C GLU A 74 -1.41 12.48 -8.46
N GLU A 75 -0.89 13.69 -8.46
CA GLU A 75 0.02 14.18 -7.44
C GLU A 75 -0.77 14.63 -6.22
N ILE A 76 -0.59 13.95 -5.10
CA ILE A 76 -1.24 14.28 -3.82
C ILE A 76 -0.37 15.25 -3.04
N GLN A 77 0.95 14.98 -2.99
CA GLN A 77 1.95 15.80 -2.35
C GLN A 77 3.27 15.66 -3.11
N VAL A 78 3.89 16.77 -3.46
CA VAL A 78 5.21 16.78 -4.11
C VAL A 78 6.12 17.69 -3.33
N ILE A 79 7.32 17.20 -2.98
CA ILE A 79 8.34 18.00 -2.31
C ILE A 79 8.91 19.01 -3.30
N GLU A 80 9.03 20.27 -2.87
CA GLU A 80 9.57 21.36 -3.69
C GLU A 80 11.00 21.02 -4.16
N GLY A 81 11.31 21.33 -5.41
CA GLY A 81 12.61 21.04 -6.03
C GLY A 81 12.74 19.61 -6.57
N THR A 82 11.67 18.81 -6.54
CA THR A 82 11.64 17.46 -7.07
C THR A 82 10.57 17.31 -8.16
N ASN A 83 10.60 16.20 -8.89
CA ASN A 83 9.51 15.84 -9.78
C ASN A 83 9.28 14.32 -9.80
N ASN A 84 8.18 13.90 -10.44
CA ASN A 84 7.84 12.50 -10.60
C ASN A 84 7.37 12.22 -12.03
N SER A 85 7.68 11.04 -12.52
CA SER A 85 7.30 10.56 -13.82
C SER A 85 6.90 9.09 -13.76
N PHE A 86 6.50 8.50 -14.87
CA PHE A 86 6.25 7.07 -14.96
C PHE A 86 6.56 6.55 -16.36
N CYS A 87 6.88 5.27 -16.43
CA CYS A 87 6.99 4.53 -17.70
C CYS A 87 5.77 3.61 -17.85
N TRP A 88 5.25 3.52 -19.06
CA TRP A 88 4.28 2.50 -19.49
C TRP A 88 4.68 1.99 -20.86
N GLY A 89 5.64 1.07 -20.89
CA GLY A 89 6.33 0.59 -22.07
C GLY A 89 7.28 1.61 -22.73
N THR A 90 7.14 2.87 -22.39
CA THR A 90 8.06 3.99 -22.64
C THR A 90 7.92 4.98 -21.49
N CYS A 91 8.98 5.74 -21.21
CA CYS A 91 8.96 6.70 -20.13
C CYS A 91 8.44 8.05 -20.61
N TYR A 92 7.66 8.70 -19.76
CA TYR A 92 7.00 9.98 -20.06
C TYR A 92 7.61 11.10 -19.24
N ALA A 93 7.57 12.31 -19.77
CA ALA A 93 7.99 13.50 -19.03
C ALA A 93 7.12 13.74 -17.79
N PRO A 94 7.63 14.40 -16.74
CA PRO A 94 6.89 14.70 -15.50
C PRO A 94 5.54 15.41 -15.71
N THR A 95 5.40 16.16 -16.79
CA THR A 95 4.17 16.88 -17.17
C THR A 95 3.08 15.99 -17.80
N VAL A 96 3.36 14.71 -18.02
CA VAL A 96 2.39 13.75 -18.57
C VAL A 96 1.66 13.07 -17.40
N PHE A 97 0.36 13.28 -17.32
CA PHE A 97 -0.49 12.73 -16.25
C PHE A 97 -1.28 11.48 -16.67
N VAL A 98 -1.43 11.26 -17.97
CA VAL A 98 -2.09 10.06 -18.53
C VAL A 98 -1.22 9.54 -19.65
N SER A 99 -0.97 8.23 -19.67
CA SER A 99 -0.22 7.60 -20.75
C SER A 99 -0.90 7.86 -22.11
N PRO A 100 -0.20 8.43 -23.11
CA PRO A 100 -0.81 8.75 -24.40
C PRO A 100 -1.25 7.52 -25.20
N HIS A 101 -0.63 6.38 -24.92
CA HIS A 101 -0.89 5.13 -25.62
C HIS A 101 -1.20 4.01 -24.64
N PRO A 102 -2.25 3.22 -24.89
CA PRO A 102 -2.52 2.04 -24.10
C PRO A 102 -1.48 0.95 -24.40
N LYS A 103 -1.35 0.02 -23.45
CA LYS A 103 -0.62 -1.24 -23.63
C LYS A 103 -1.56 -2.40 -23.43
N GLU A 104 -1.40 -3.43 -24.25
CA GLU A 104 -2.14 -4.67 -24.07
C GLU A 104 -1.60 -5.44 -22.87
N VAL A 105 -2.53 -5.85 -21.99
CA VAL A 105 -2.27 -6.77 -20.88
C VAL A 105 -3.05 -8.06 -21.18
N PRO A 106 -2.37 -9.20 -21.32
CA PRO A 106 -3.00 -10.45 -21.75
C PRO A 106 -4.01 -10.94 -20.72
N ALA A 107 -5.00 -11.73 -21.17
CA ALA A 107 -5.98 -12.38 -20.31
C ALA A 107 -5.29 -13.22 -19.24
N HIS A 108 -5.72 -13.08 -17.98
CA HIS A 108 -5.17 -13.78 -16.80
C HIS A 108 -3.65 -13.62 -16.64
N GLY A 109 -3.08 -12.55 -17.21
CA GLY A 109 -1.64 -12.26 -17.22
C GLY A 109 -1.29 -10.90 -16.66
N GLY A 110 0.01 -10.65 -16.55
CA GLY A 110 0.57 -9.36 -16.18
C GLY A 110 1.06 -8.57 -17.38
N SER A 111 1.26 -7.26 -17.19
CA SER A 111 2.02 -6.44 -18.13
C SER A 111 3.43 -7.00 -18.31
N ALA A 112 4.07 -6.71 -19.47
CA ALA A 112 5.44 -7.13 -19.69
C ALA A 112 6.35 -6.64 -18.56
N GLU A 113 7.37 -7.43 -18.23
CA GLU A 113 8.39 -7.08 -17.24
C GLU A 113 9.04 -5.72 -17.60
N GLY A 114 9.22 -4.85 -16.61
CA GLY A 114 9.76 -3.50 -16.79
C GLY A 114 8.86 -2.55 -17.59
N ALA A 115 7.63 -2.95 -17.96
CA ALA A 115 6.75 -2.08 -18.71
C ALA A 115 6.20 -0.92 -17.88
N LEU A 116 6.00 -1.13 -16.57
CA LEU A 116 5.50 -0.13 -15.64
C LEU A 116 6.51 0.13 -14.53
N SER A 117 6.93 1.37 -14.42
CA SER A 117 7.72 1.87 -13.30
C SER A 117 7.34 3.30 -12.96
N PHE A 118 7.44 3.63 -11.69
CA PHE A 118 7.18 4.96 -11.16
C PHE A 118 8.50 5.55 -10.69
N HIS A 119 8.77 6.79 -11.08
CA HIS A 119 10.04 7.46 -10.89
C HIS A 119 9.85 8.73 -10.07
N TYR A 120 10.71 8.94 -9.11
CA TYR A 120 10.79 10.16 -8.34
C TYR A 120 12.21 10.70 -8.39
N ASN A 121 12.39 11.85 -9.07
CA ASN A 121 13.68 12.49 -9.25
C ASN A 121 13.92 13.53 -8.16
N LEU A 122 14.97 13.32 -7.39
CA LEU A 122 15.39 14.17 -6.26
C LEU A 122 16.14 15.42 -6.71
N ASP A 123 16.67 15.42 -7.95
CA ASP A 123 17.45 16.53 -8.50
C ASP A 123 17.16 16.72 -10.00
N PRO A 124 15.95 17.19 -10.36
CA PRO A 124 15.56 17.38 -11.76
C PRO A 124 16.37 18.45 -12.50
N ASP A 125 16.99 19.36 -11.76
CA ASP A 125 17.77 20.48 -12.30
C ASP A 125 19.25 20.15 -12.44
N GLY A 126 19.71 18.99 -11.94
CA GLY A 126 21.09 18.52 -12.04
C GLY A 126 22.09 19.28 -11.14
N ASN A 127 21.61 19.89 -10.05
CA ASN A 127 22.45 20.69 -9.15
C ASN A 127 23.41 19.84 -8.30
N SER A 128 23.13 18.53 -8.16
CA SER A 128 23.94 17.60 -7.37
C SER A 128 25.18 17.09 -8.10
N PHE A 129 25.26 17.27 -9.43
CA PHE A 129 26.37 16.72 -10.22
C PHE A 129 27.63 17.58 -10.11
N GLY A 130 28.70 16.98 -9.58
CA GLY A 130 30.00 17.62 -9.38
C GLY A 130 31.15 16.77 -9.90
N PRO A 131 32.38 17.30 -9.88
CA PRO A 131 33.59 16.59 -10.35
C PRO A 131 33.91 15.32 -9.53
N ASP A 132 33.43 15.25 -8.29
CA ASP A 132 33.69 14.15 -7.37
C ASP A 132 32.48 13.17 -7.25
N GLY A 133 31.44 13.36 -8.06
CA GLY A 133 30.22 12.51 -8.04
C GLY A 133 28.94 13.28 -7.76
N VAL A 134 27.96 12.58 -7.15
CA VAL A 134 26.66 13.15 -6.80
C VAL A 134 26.69 13.64 -5.34
N ASP A 135 26.41 14.93 -5.15
CA ASP A 135 26.26 15.53 -3.82
C ASP A 135 24.82 15.33 -3.32
N VAL A 136 24.61 14.29 -2.53
CA VAL A 136 23.31 13.96 -1.93
C VAL A 136 22.82 14.97 -0.89
N SER A 137 23.67 15.90 -0.43
CA SER A 137 23.31 16.89 0.57
C SER A 137 22.31 17.92 0.04
N VAL A 138 22.20 18.04 -1.27
CA VAL A 138 21.24 18.93 -1.93
C VAL A 138 19.86 18.28 -2.15
N PHE A 139 19.74 16.97 -1.96
CA PHE A 139 18.47 16.27 -2.13
C PHE A 139 17.48 16.65 -1.03
N PRO A 140 16.27 17.10 -1.40
CA PRO A 140 15.27 17.46 -0.41
C PRO A 140 14.76 16.22 0.33
N ALA A 141 14.82 16.24 1.65
CA ALA A 141 14.28 15.18 2.49
C ALA A 141 12.74 15.32 2.61
N GLY A 142 12.05 14.19 2.70
CA GLY A 142 10.61 14.15 2.89
C GLY A 142 9.93 13.05 2.10
N THR A 143 8.60 13.14 2.00
CA THR A 143 7.78 12.17 1.30
C THR A 143 6.99 12.84 0.18
N THR A 144 7.21 12.40 -1.05
CA THR A 144 6.33 12.70 -2.18
C THR A 144 5.28 11.60 -2.33
N ILE A 145 4.01 11.97 -2.44
CA ILE A 145 2.89 11.05 -2.54
C ILE A 145 2.24 11.20 -3.92
N VAL A 146 2.23 10.11 -4.67
CA VAL A 146 1.61 10.04 -6.00
C VAL A 146 0.65 8.87 -6.06
N LYS A 147 -0.56 9.12 -6.51
CA LYS A 147 -1.57 8.10 -6.75
C LYS A 147 -1.54 7.68 -8.21
N TYR A 148 -1.45 6.39 -8.45
CA TYR A 148 -1.45 5.82 -9.79
C TYR A 148 -2.69 4.97 -10.01
N TYR A 149 -3.28 5.12 -11.19
CA TYR A 149 -4.48 4.39 -11.62
C TYR A 149 -4.15 3.57 -12.86
N ALA A 150 -4.65 2.35 -12.91
CA ALA A 150 -4.72 1.54 -14.12
C ALA A 150 -6.19 1.29 -14.49
N TYR A 151 -6.53 1.46 -15.75
CA TYR A 151 -7.90 1.25 -16.24
C TYR A 151 -7.92 0.82 -17.71
N PRO A 152 -8.92 0.02 -18.12
CA PRO A 152 -9.13 -0.29 -19.53
C PRO A 152 -9.48 0.97 -20.32
N GLU A 153 -8.86 1.15 -21.50
CA GLU A 153 -9.07 2.32 -22.37
C GLU A 153 -10.55 2.55 -22.70
N ASN A 154 -11.30 1.47 -22.89
CA ASN A 154 -12.72 1.50 -23.25
C ASN A 154 -13.68 1.54 -22.05
N ASN A 155 -13.16 1.48 -20.80
CA ASN A 155 -13.96 1.52 -19.58
C ASN A 155 -13.20 2.20 -18.43
N PRO A 156 -13.07 3.55 -18.44
CA PRO A 156 -12.32 4.29 -17.44
C PRO A 156 -12.87 4.24 -16.00
N ASP A 157 -14.13 3.79 -15.85
CA ASP A 157 -14.75 3.63 -14.54
C ASP A 157 -14.29 2.35 -13.81
N ASP A 158 -13.84 1.34 -14.57
CA ASP A 158 -13.25 0.11 -14.05
C ASP A 158 -11.76 0.31 -13.77
N LYS A 159 -11.47 1.11 -12.77
CA LYS A 159 -10.11 1.51 -12.41
C LYS A 159 -9.68 0.93 -11.08
N VAL A 160 -8.43 0.59 -11.00
CA VAL A 160 -7.72 0.27 -9.75
C VAL A 160 -6.68 1.33 -9.47
N CYS A 161 -6.36 1.54 -8.22
CA CYS A 161 -5.31 2.50 -7.85
C CYS A 161 -4.46 2.00 -6.69
N ILE A 162 -3.26 2.57 -6.62
CA ILE A 162 -2.33 2.49 -5.49
C ILE A 162 -1.79 3.89 -5.21
N GLU A 163 -1.35 4.12 -3.99
CA GLU A 163 -0.55 5.29 -3.65
C GLU A 163 0.91 4.87 -3.50
N VAL A 164 1.83 5.56 -4.18
CA VAL A 164 3.26 5.37 -4.00
C VAL A 164 3.80 6.54 -3.19
N TRP A 165 4.43 6.21 -2.09
CA TRP A 165 5.08 7.14 -1.18
C TRP A 165 6.57 7.04 -1.36
N PHE A 166 7.16 7.99 -2.06
CA PHE A 166 8.60 8.10 -2.22
C PHE A 166 9.18 8.83 -1.00
N ALA A 167 9.83 8.08 -0.14
CA ALA A 167 10.33 8.57 1.14
C ALA A 167 11.85 8.66 1.15
N TYR A 168 12.40 9.84 0.85
CA TYR A 168 13.84 10.07 0.91
C TYR A 168 14.22 10.79 2.21
N ASN A 169 15.10 10.17 3.03
CA ASN A 169 15.53 10.69 4.33
C ASN A 169 14.38 11.24 5.19
N ALA A 170 13.16 10.72 4.97
CA ALA A 170 11.99 11.09 5.74
C ALA A 170 12.12 10.52 7.15
N THR A 171 12.22 11.38 8.14
CA THR A 171 12.13 10.96 9.54
C THR A 171 10.70 10.50 9.82
N SER A 172 10.51 9.18 9.95
CA SER A 172 9.24 8.51 10.33
C SER A 172 8.06 8.65 9.36
N VAL A 173 8.15 8.02 8.17
CA VAL A 173 6.98 7.83 7.28
C VAL A 173 5.91 6.97 7.96
N SER A 174 6.32 6.00 8.77
CA SER A 174 5.41 5.05 9.41
C SER A 174 4.56 5.64 10.55
N GLU A 175 5.06 6.62 11.30
CA GLU A 175 4.34 7.21 12.44
C GLU A 175 3.19 8.15 12.02
N SER A 176 3.23 8.72 10.82
CA SER A 176 2.17 9.60 10.33
C SER A 176 1.01 8.85 9.66
N LEU A 177 1.23 7.61 9.23
CA LEU A 177 0.25 6.79 8.50
C LEU A 177 -0.57 5.88 9.39
N VAL A 178 0.04 5.40 10.47
CA VAL A 178 -0.55 4.39 11.34
C VAL A 178 -0.40 4.80 12.78
N SER A 179 -1.51 4.96 13.47
CA SER A 179 -1.49 5.07 14.92
C SER A 179 -2.00 3.76 15.55
N PHE A 180 -1.42 3.40 16.68
CA PHE A 180 -1.76 2.18 17.38
C PHE A 180 -2.31 2.52 18.76
N GLY A 181 -3.51 2.03 19.06
CA GLY A 181 -4.11 2.08 20.38
C GLY A 181 -3.37 1.19 21.39
N GLN A 182 -3.82 1.27 22.64
CA GLN A 182 -3.33 0.40 23.72
C GLN A 182 -3.95 -0.99 23.61
N ALA A 183 -3.32 -1.97 24.26
CA ALA A 183 -3.87 -3.31 24.40
C ALA A 183 -5.17 -3.30 25.23
N LEU A 184 -6.26 -3.83 24.68
CA LEU A 184 -7.56 -3.90 25.31
C LEU A 184 -8.19 -5.29 25.15
N PRO A 185 -8.79 -5.86 26.23
CA PRO A 185 -8.61 -5.48 27.62
C PRO A 185 -7.18 -5.77 28.12
N ASN A 186 -6.73 -5.03 29.11
CA ASN A 186 -5.46 -5.30 29.78
C ASN A 186 -5.66 -5.22 31.31
N PRO A 187 -5.64 -6.33 32.06
CA PRO A 187 -5.30 -7.70 31.65
C PRO A 187 -6.32 -8.36 30.71
N ALA A 188 -5.80 -9.18 29.79
CA ALA A 188 -6.57 -10.00 28.85
C ALA A 188 -6.75 -11.44 29.39
N SER A 189 -7.90 -12.06 29.09
CA SER A 189 -8.17 -13.45 29.46
C SER A 189 -8.29 -14.36 28.24
N ASN A 190 -9.08 -13.98 27.25
CA ASN A 190 -9.35 -14.76 26.05
C ASN A 190 -8.85 -14.08 24.78
N VAL A 191 -9.03 -12.78 24.70
CA VAL A 191 -8.71 -11.97 23.52
C VAL A 191 -8.04 -10.70 23.97
N VAL A 192 -7.06 -10.24 23.23
CA VAL A 192 -6.49 -8.88 23.29
C VAL A 192 -6.60 -8.25 21.92
N HIS A 193 -6.97 -6.98 21.86
CA HIS A 193 -6.98 -6.23 20.61
C HIS A 193 -6.28 -4.89 20.75
N PHE A 194 -5.91 -4.35 19.60
CA PHE A 194 -5.29 -3.05 19.42
C PHE A 194 -6.09 -2.33 18.34
N ASP A 195 -6.66 -1.18 18.67
CA ASP A 195 -7.27 -0.32 17.65
C ASP A 195 -6.18 0.32 16.81
N ILE A 196 -6.44 0.47 15.51
CA ILE A 196 -5.48 1.00 14.55
C ILE A 196 -6.16 2.08 13.73
N GLU A 197 -5.54 3.24 13.65
CA GLU A 197 -5.86 4.21 12.62
C GLU A 197 -4.83 4.03 11.50
N ASN A 198 -5.25 3.44 10.38
CA ASN A 198 -4.39 3.12 9.24
C ASN A 198 -4.91 3.90 8.02
N SER A 199 -4.57 5.20 7.96
CA SER A 199 -5.00 6.09 6.89
C SER A 199 -4.36 5.77 5.54
N GLY A 200 -3.19 5.09 5.57
CA GLY A 200 -2.46 4.69 4.38
C GLY A 200 -2.82 3.30 3.84
N ASN A 201 -3.75 2.57 4.48
CA ASN A 201 -4.04 1.17 4.15
C ASN A 201 -2.78 0.28 4.09
N VAL A 202 -1.79 0.59 4.93
CA VAL A 202 -0.49 -0.08 4.94
C VAL A 202 -0.63 -1.47 5.56
N VAL A 203 0.07 -2.45 5.02
CA VAL A 203 0.15 -3.80 5.61
C VAL A 203 1.00 -3.75 6.88
N ILE A 204 0.41 -4.21 7.98
CA ILE A 204 1.05 -4.23 9.29
C ILE A 204 1.28 -5.68 9.69
N ASN A 205 2.49 -6.00 10.12
CA ASN A 205 2.81 -7.24 10.80
C ASN A 205 2.73 -7.01 12.31
N ALA A 206 1.97 -7.84 13.01
CA ALA A 206 1.85 -7.83 14.46
C ALA A 206 2.33 -9.16 15.04
N GLU A 207 3.26 -9.10 15.97
CA GLU A 207 3.91 -10.28 16.55
C GLU A 207 3.85 -10.22 18.06
N LEU A 208 3.37 -11.31 18.70
CA LEU A 208 3.37 -11.44 20.15
C LEU A 208 4.61 -12.17 20.64
N TYR A 209 5.27 -11.60 21.63
CA TYR A 209 6.46 -12.15 22.28
C TYR A 209 6.19 -12.34 23.78
N ASN A 210 6.74 -13.43 24.33
CA ASN A 210 6.82 -13.63 25.79
C ASN A 210 8.02 -12.86 26.39
N LEU A 211 8.15 -12.91 27.73
CA LEU A 211 9.27 -12.28 28.44
C LEU A 211 10.67 -12.79 28.06
N LEU A 212 10.75 -14.00 27.48
CA LEU A 212 12.02 -14.57 27.01
C LEU A 212 12.36 -14.14 25.57
N GLY A 213 11.53 -13.30 24.96
CA GLY A 213 11.70 -12.85 23.58
C GLY A 213 11.33 -13.92 22.54
N GLN A 214 10.62 -14.97 22.92
CA GLN A 214 10.13 -15.97 21.98
C GLN A 214 8.82 -15.47 21.36
N GLU A 215 8.74 -15.53 20.02
CA GLU A 215 7.50 -15.28 19.30
C GLU A 215 6.49 -16.38 19.60
N VAL A 216 5.29 -16.01 20.02
CA VAL A 216 4.20 -16.93 20.37
C VAL A 216 3.05 -16.89 19.38
N LYS A 217 2.83 -15.74 18.73
CA LYS A 217 1.80 -15.55 17.69
C LYS A 217 2.22 -14.47 16.71
N ARG A 218 1.69 -14.58 15.47
CA ARG A 218 1.87 -13.59 14.42
C ARG A 218 0.57 -13.38 13.64
N LEU A 219 0.34 -12.17 13.19
CA LEU A 219 -0.74 -11.80 12.28
C LEU A 219 -0.24 -10.71 11.33
N THR A 220 -0.64 -10.81 10.07
CA THR A 220 -0.42 -9.77 9.06
C THR A 220 -1.77 -9.22 8.64
N THR A 221 -1.93 -7.90 8.61
CA THR A 221 -3.16 -7.24 8.15
C THR A 221 -3.20 -7.20 6.63
N ASN A 222 -4.40 -6.98 6.08
CA ASN A 222 -4.57 -6.69 4.65
C ASN A 222 -4.54 -5.18 4.31
N GLY A 223 -4.15 -4.33 5.27
CA GLY A 223 -4.12 -2.88 5.11
C GLY A 223 -5.44 -2.16 5.36
N LEU A 224 -6.59 -2.83 5.31
CA LEU A 224 -7.92 -2.23 5.47
C LEU A 224 -8.50 -2.36 6.89
N GLN A 225 -7.78 -3.06 7.77
CA GLN A 225 -8.24 -3.32 9.12
C GLN A 225 -7.95 -2.13 10.03
N ASN A 226 -8.96 -1.76 10.83
CA ASN A 226 -8.85 -0.76 11.89
C ASN A 226 -8.62 -1.38 13.27
N LYS A 227 -8.39 -2.69 13.33
CA LYS A 227 -8.21 -3.46 14.56
C LYS A 227 -7.37 -4.70 14.31
N ILE A 228 -6.41 -4.97 15.19
CA ILE A 228 -5.68 -6.23 15.27
C ILE A 228 -6.14 -6.97 16.53
N GLU A 229 -6.50 -8.24 16.39
CA GLU A 229 -7.02 -9.04 17.49
C GLU A 229 -6.30 -10.39 17.57
N PHE A 230 -5.86 -10.76 18.78
CA PHE A 230 -5.25 -12.04 19.07
C PHE A 230 -6.09 -12.81 20.08
N ASN A 231 -6.38 -14.07 19.77
CA ASN A 231 -6.84 -15.03 20.78
C ASN A 231 -5.64 -15.39 21.66
N VAL A 232 -5.75 -15.15 22.96
CA VAL A 232 -4.71 -15.39 23.97
C VAL A 232 -5.12 -16.44 25.03
N SER A 233 -6.25 -17.12 24.82
CA SER A 233 -6.79 -18.13 25.75
C SER A 233 -5.89 -19.33 25.94
N ASP A 234 -5.00 -19.63 25.02
CA ASP A 234 -4.01 -20.70 25.02
C ASP A 234 -2.66 -20.27 25.63
N LEU A 235 -2.45 -18.97 25.86
CA LEU A 235 -1.22 -18.46 26.44
C LEU A 235 -1.20 -18.62 27.96
N GLN A 236 -0.02 -18.82 28.56
CA GLN A 236 0.15 -18.83 30.01
C GLN A 236 -0.05 -17.43 30.60
N PRO A 237 -0.59 -17.35 31.85
CA PRO A 237 -0.62 -16.05 32.55
C PRO A 237 0.78 -15.44 32.63
N GLY A 238 0.89 -14.16 32.30
CA GLY A 238 2.19 -13.47 32.27
C GLY A 238 2.16 -12.16 31.50
N ILE A 239 3.34 -11.58 31.34
CA ILE A 239 3.56 -10.36 30.57
C ILE A 239 3.95 -10.75 29.14
N TYR A 240 3.34 -10.06 28.17
CA TYR A 240 3.58 -10.20 26.75
C TYR A 240 3.82 -8.85 26.11
N PHE A 241 4.49 -8.87 24.97
CA PHE A 241 4.72 -7.69 24.14
C PHE A 241 4.15 -7.95 22.75
N CYS A 242 3.40 -6.98 22.23
CA CYS A 242 3.00 -6.95 20.84
C CYS A 242 3.91 -5.98 20.11
N ARG A 243 4.65 -6.47 19.12
CA ARG A 243 5.48 -5.68 18.22
C ARG A 243 4.74 -5.46 16.92
N PHE A 244 4.66 -4.21 16.48
CA PHE A 244 4.12 -3.83 15.18
C PHE A 244 5.25 -3.44 14.25
N SER A 245 5.23 -3.94 13.01
CA SER A 245 6.18 -3.56 11.98
C SER A 245 5.46 -3.29 10.66
N ILE A 246 6.01 -2.35 9.88
CA ILE A 246 5.57 -1.95 8.54
C ILE A 246 6.79 -2.10 7.64
N ASN A 247 6.65 -2.81 6.51
CA ASN A 247 7.75 -3.09 5.57
C ASN A 247 9.02 -3.69 6.24
N GLY A 248 8.82 -4.45 7.33
CA GLY A 248 9.93 -5.03 8.10
C GLY A 248 10.56 -4.10 9.14
N GLU A 249 10.21 -2.83 9.16
CA GLU A 249 10.66 -1.87 10.17
C GLU A 249 9.73 -1.88 11.39
N MET A 250 10.30 -1.93 12.60
CA MET A 250 9.54 -1.90 13.85
C MET A 250 9.08 -0.47 14.14
N VAL A 251 7.76 -0.28 14.21
CA VAL A 251 7.15 1.05 14.44
C VAL A 251 6.62 1.23 15.87
N LYS A 252 6.20 0.15 16.53
CA LYS A 252 5.69 0.23 17.91
C LYS A 252 5.82 -1.10 18.64
N THR A 253 5.94 -1.02 19.97
CA THR A 253 5.82 -2.16 20.89
C THR A 253 4.87 -1.80 22.03
N GLU A 254 3.84 -2.63 22.23
CA GLU A 254 2.88 -2.49 23.34
C GLU A 254 2.98 -3.67 24.30
N LYS A 255 2.94 -3.37 25.61
CA LYS A 255 2.96 -4.37 26.67
C LYS A 255 1.55 -4.66 27.17
N PHE A 256 1.23 -5.93 27.36
CA PHE A 256 -0.02 -6.34 28.01
C PHE A 256 0.17 -7.54 28.94
N ILE A 257 -0.84 -7.83 29.74
CA ILE A 257 -0.84 -8.91 30.72
C ILE A 257 -1.93 -9.89 30.36
N VAL A 258 -1.60 -11.18 30.33
CA VAL A 258 -2.56 -12.28 30.27
C VAL A 258 -2.83 -12.74 31.69
N LYS A 259 -4.12 -12.79 32.06
CA LYS A 259 -4.59 -13.26 33.37
C LYS A 259 -5.81 -14.16 33.18
N ARG A 260 -5.85 -15.24 33.93
CA ARG A 260 -7.02 -16.14 34.06
C ARG A 260 -7.72 -15.94 35.35
#